data_0d5df5544a6d4c3028dd0784efa16f68
#
_entry.id   0d5df5544a6d4c3028dd0784efa16f68
#
_cell.length_a   1.000
_cell.length_b   1.000
_cell.length_c   1.000
_cell.angle_alpha   90.00
_cell.angle_beta   90.00
_cell.angle_gamma   90.00
#
_symmetry.space_group_name_H-M   'P 1'
#
loop_
_entity.id
_entity.type
_entity.pdbx_description
1 polymer ?
#
loop_
_entity_poly.entity_id
_entity_poly.type
_entity_poly.pdbx_seq_one_letter_code
_entity_poly.pdbx_strand_id
1 'polypeptide(L)'
;VRSVADGYAREGFVCLAPDLYWRQRPGQYLDYTQEGQKVARELGHAMDLDAFTADMADYARCVSALSQCSGRIGTVGFCLGGKLAFLAAARGLVDAAVGYYAVQLDQFLDEAANLARPLMLHFAQLDEHVPQETVVLVKQALAAHTQVAIHDYDGTDHGFNRFGYPPYHPQAAAVALERSLAFLRTHLS
;
A
#
# COMPACT_ATOMS: atom_id res chain seq x y z
N VAL A 1 -11.07 -4.21 -2.65
CA VAL A 1 -10.12 -3.52 -3.54
C VAL A 1 -10.86 -2.77 -4.64
N ARG A 2 -11.82 -3.38 -5.39
CA ARG A 2 -12.55 -2.71 -6.49
C ARG A 2 -13.21 -1.40 -6.05
N SER A 3 -13.96 -1.39 -4.95
CA SER A 3 -14.60 -0.18 -4.42
C SER A 3 -13.60 0.93 -4.03
N VAL A 4 -12.39 0.54 -3.63
CA VAL A 4 -11.30 1.49 -3.36
C VAL A 4 -10.80 2.10 -4.68
N ALA A 5 -10.54 1.28 -5.70
CA ALA A 5 -10.14 1.75 -7.03
C ALA A 5 -11.21 2.68 -7.64
N ASP A 6 -12.50 2.33 -7.51
CA ASP A 6 -13.61 3.20 -7.93
C ASP A 6 -13.63 4.53 -7.16
N GLY A 7 -13.24 4.52 -5.89
CA GLY A 7 -13.09 5.73 -5.07
C GLY A 7 -12.02 6.66 -5.63
N TYR A 8 -10.82 6.16 -5.87
CA TYR A 8 -9.73 6.94 -6.47
C TYR A 8 -10.06 7.39 -7.91
N ALA A 9 -10.77 6.56 -8.69
CA ALA A 9 -11.19 6.94 -10.04
C ALA A 9 -12.15 8.13 -10.04
N ARG A 10 -13.07 8.24 -9.07
CA ARG A 10 -13.95 9.43 -8.90
C ARG A 10 -13.17 10.69 -8.54
N GLU A 11 -11.97 10.53 -7.96
CA GLU A 11 -11.06 11.63 -7.64
C GLU A 11 -10.13 12.03 -8.81
N GLY A 12 -10.35 11.43 -10.00
CA GLY A 12 -9.66 11.77 -11.23
C GLY A 12 -8.42 10.94 -11.57
N PHE A 13 -8.19 9.83 -10.84
CA PHE A 13 -7.08 8.92 -11.14
C PHE A 13 -7.49 7.81 -12.12
N VAL A 14 -6.58 7.41 -12.99
CA VAL A 14 -6.68 6.15 -13.74
C VAL A 14 -6.21 5.03 -12.81
N CYS A 15 -7.07 4.04 -12.54
CA CYS A 15 -6.83 3.03 -11.54
C CYS A 15 -6.73 1.62 -12.13
N LEU A 16 -5.66 0.91 -11.79
CA LEU A 16 -5.49 -0.52 -12.01
C LEU A 16 -5.43 -1.24 -10.66
N ALA A 17 -6.24 -2.28 -10.49
CA ALA A 17 -6.20 -3.16 -9.32
C ALA A 17 -5.75 -4.56 -9.77
N PRO A 18 -4.45 -4.89 -9.66
CA PRO A 18 -3.93 -6.16 -10.13
C PRO A 18 -4.37 -7.33 -9.23
N ASP A 19 -4.49 -8.51 -9.80
CA ASP A 19 -4.59 -9.77 -9.06
C ASP A 19 -3.19 -10.13 -8.55
N LEU A 20 -2.91 -9.88 -7.27
CA LEU A 20 -1.59 -10.12 -6.67
C LEU A 20 -1.17 -11.60 -6.68
N TYR A 21 -2.13 -12.50 -6.77
CA TYR A 21 -1.91 -13.96 -6.70
C TYR A 21 -2.00 -14.66 -8.04
N TRP A 22 -2.05 -13.92 -9.15
CA TRP A 22 -2.28 -14.48 -10.48
C TRP A 22 -1.26 -15.56 -10.88
N ARG A 23 -0.03 -15.47 -10.39
CA ARG A 23 1.03 -16.46 -10.64
C ARG A 23 0.84 -17.77 -9.89
N GLN A 24 0.21 -17.70 -8.71
CA GLN A 24 -0.01 -18.86 -7.84
C GLN A 24 -1.42 -19.46 -8.06
N ARG A 25 -2.42 -18.58 -8.08
CA ARG A 25 -3.83 -18.98 -8.14
C ARG A 25 -4.65 -17.83 -8.77
N PRO A 26 -4.71 -17.75 -10.10
CA PRO A 26 -5.37 -16.64 -10.80
C PRO A 26 -6.87 -16.57 -10.53
N GLY A 27 -7.40 -15.34 -10.49
CA GLY A 27 -8.83 -15.09 -10.34
C GLY A 27 -9.39 -15.33 -8.94
N GLN A 28 -8.54 -15.33 -7.90
CA GLN A 28 -9.00 -15.55 -6.53
C GLN A 28 -9.82 -14.36 -6.03
N TYR A 29 -10.99 -14.68 -5.50
CA TYR A 29 -11.77 -13.80 -4.66
C TYR A 29 -11.68 -14.28 -3.22
N LEU A 30 -10.91 -13.58 -2.40
CA LEU A 30 -10.72 -13.88 -1.00
C LEU A 30 -11.57 -12.92 -0.17
N ASP A 31 -12.49 -13.47 0.61
CA ASP A 31 -13.31 -12.72 1.55
C ASP A 31 -12.62 -12.57 2.92
N TYR A 32 -13.31 -11.94 3.87
CA TYR A 32 -12.78 -11.74 5.23
C TYR A 32 -13.20 -12.84 6.21
N THR A 33 -13.65 -13.99 5.73
CA THR A 33 -13.87 -15.17 6.56
C THR A 33 -12.53 -15.71 7.08
N GLN A 34 -12.56 -16.54 8.12
CA GLN A 34 -11.33 -17.15 8.64
C GLN A 34 -10.60 -17.99 7.57
N GLU A 35 -11.36 -18.71 6.74
CA GLU A 35 -10.79 -19.50 5.64
C GLU A 35 -10.19 -18.59 4.55
N GLY A 36 -10.91 -17.55 4.11
CA GLY A 36 -10.38 -16.59 3.14
C GLY A 36 -9.10 -15.91 3.63
N GLN A 37 -9.04 -15.52 4.91
CA GLN A 37 -7.84 -14.94 5.52
C GLN A 37 -6.69 -15.95 5.63
N LYS A 38 -6.98 -17.22 5.93
CA LYS A 38 -5.95 -18.29 5.95
C LYS A 38 -5.33 -18.47 4.58
N VAL A 39 -6.14 -18.62 3.53
CA VAL A 39 -5.67 -18.72 2.15
C VAL A 39 -4.88 -17.48 1.73
N ALA A 40 -5.34 -16.28 2.09
CA ALA A 40 -4.61 -15.03 1.82
C ALA A 40 -3.21 -15.01 2.45
N ARG A 41 -3.09 -15.48 3.71
CA ARG A 41 -1.78 -15.58 4.38
C ARG A 41 -0.86 -16.60 3.71
N GLU A 42 -1.38 -17.79 3.36
CA GLU A 42 -0.61 -18.83 2.67
C GLU A 42 -0.07 -18.32 1.34
N LEU A 43 -0.92 -17.69 0.51
CA LEU A 43 -0.51 -17.12 -0.77
C LEU A 43 0.48 -15.95 -0.58
N GLY A 44 0.25 -15.10 0.43
CA GLY A 44 1.15 -13.99 0.75
C GLY A 44 2.54 -14.43 1.20
N HIS A 45 2.63 -15.51 2.00
CA HIS A 45 3.92 -16.09 2.40
C HIS A 45 4.65 -16.78 1.25
N ALA A 46 3.92 -17.36 0.30
CA ALA A 46 4.48 -18.02 -0.87
C ALA A 46 4.75 -17.05 -2.05
N MET A 47 4.52 -15.75 -1.86
CA MET A 47 4.73 -14.76 -2.91
C MET A 47 6.22 -14.58 -3.21
N ASP A 48 6.58 -14.71 -4.48
CA ASP A 48 7.88 -14.33 -4.99
C ASP A 48 7.92 -12.80 -5.17
N LEU A 49 8.67 -12.11 -4.31
CA LEU A 49 8.75 -10.65 -4.31
C LEU A 49 9.53 -10.09 -5.52
N ASP A 50 10.46 -10.84 -6.08
CA ASP A 50 11.20 -10.41 -7.27
C ASP A 50 10.32 -10.54 -8.52
N ALA A 51 9.56 -11.62 -8.63
CA ALA A 51 8.56 -11.77 -9.68
C ALA A 51 7.46 -10.69 -9.56
N PHE A 52 7.00 -10.37 -8.33
CA PHE A 52 6.07 -9.26 -8.09
C PHE A 52 6.65 -7.92 -8.54
N THR A 53 7.93 -7.66 -8.24
CA THR A 53 8.62 -6.43 -8.64
C THR A 53 8.64 -6.28 -10.17
N ALA A 54 8.91 -7.37 -10.90
CA ALA A 54 8.84 -7.38 -12.36
C ALA A 54 7.41 -7.08 -12.87
N ASP A 55 6.39 -7.69 -12.25
CA ASP A 55 4.99 -7.44 -12.60
C ASP A 55 4.59 -5.98 -12.35
N MET A 56 5.05 -5.37 -11.25
CA MET A 56 4.79 -3.96 -10.96
C MET A 56 5.37 -3.02 -12.02
N ALA A 57 6.57 -3.30 -12.52
CA ALA A 57 7.16 -2.52 -13.61
C ALA A 57 6.32 -2.63 -14.89
N ASP A 58 5.78 -3.82 -15.18
CA ASP A 58 4.90 -4.05 -16.34
C ASP A 58 3.55 -3.34 -16.17
N TYR A 59 2.93 -3.41 -14.99
CA TYR A 59 1.69 -2.68 -14.69
C TYR A 59 1.89 -1.17 -14.82
N ALA A 60 2.97 -0.62 -14.26
CA ALA A 60 3.30 0.79 -14.35
C ALA A 60 3.43 1.22 -15.82
N ARG A 61 4.14 0.47 -16.65
CA ARG A 61 4.31 0.72 -18.08
C ARG A 61 2.98 0.65 -18.83
N CYS A 62 2.14 -0.34 -18.54
CA CYS A 62 0.83 -0.46 -19.18
C CYS A 62 -0.09 0.71 -18.85
N VAL A 63 -0.13 1.14 -17.58
CA VAL A 63 -0.99 2.26 -17.16
C VAL A 63 -0.47 3.59 -17.69
N SER A 64 0.85 3.83 -17.64
CA SER A 64 1.45 5.07 -18.15
C SER A 64 1.26 5.28 -19.65
N ALA A 65 1.07 4.21 -20.41
CA ALA A 65 0.82 4.26 -21.86
C ALA A 65 -0.64 4.62 -22.22
N LEU A 66 -1.56 4.66 -21.27
CA LEU A 66 -2.95 5.03 -21.51
C LEU A 66 -3.05 6.54 -21.78
N SER A 67 -3.82 6.93 -22.79
CA SER A 67 -3.99 8.35 -23.18
C SER A 67 -4.61 9.22 -22.09
N GLN A 68 -5.32 8.62 -21.14
CA GLN A 68 -5.93 9.30 -19.98
C GLN A 68 -4.95 9.46 -18.81
N CYS A 69 -3.78 8.83 -18.85
CA CYS A 69 -2.77 8.89 -17.79
C CYS A 69 -1.82 10.06 -18.03
N SER A 70 -1.42 10.77 -16.97
CA SER A 70 -0.38 11.82 -17.03
C SER A 70 1.01 11.27 -17.36
N GLY A 71 1.18 9.95 -17.35
CA GLY A 71 2.48 9.27 -17.45
C GLY A 71 3.14 9.03 -16.10
N ARG A 72 2.65 9.64 -15.03
CA ARG A 72 3.15 9.40 -13.66
C ARG A 72 2.34 8.32 -12.96
N ILE A 73 3.04 7.44 -12.25
CA ILE A 73 2.44 6.26 -11.62
C ILE A 73 2.59 6.32 -10.11
N GLY A 74 1.47 6.18 -9.41
CA GLY A 74 1.45 5.96 -7.97
C GLY A 74 0.94 4.57 -7.62
N THR A 75 1.29 4.10 -6.44
CA THR A 75 0.69 2.89 -5.87
C THR A 75 0.07 3.16 -4.51
N VAL A 76 -1.06 2.50 -4.23
CA VAL A 76 -1.71 2.50 -2.92
C VAL A 76 -1.90 1.05 -2.50
N GLY A 77 -1.39 0.71 -1.33
CA GLY A 77 -1.47 -0.66 -0.82
C GLY A 77 -1.93 -0.75 0.63
N PHE A 78 -2.54 -1.88 0.98
CA PHE A 78 -3.12 -2.15 2.30
C PHE A 78 -2.56 -3.46 2.85
N CYS A 79 -2.14 -3.53 4.10
CA CYS A 79 -1.60 -4.72 4.72
C CYS A 79 -0.37 -5.24 3.93
N LEU A 80 -0.45 -6.45 3.35
CA LEU A 80 0.54 -6.96 2.40
C LEU A 80 0.78 -5.95 1.26
N GLY A 81 -0.29 -5.37 0.70
CA GLY A 81 -0.17 -4.34 -0.34
C GLY A 81 0.57 -3.09 0.14
N GLY A 82 0.50 -2.74 1.42
CA GLY A 82 1.28 -1.65 2.01
C GLY A 82 2.78 -1.93 1.98
N LYS A 83 3.19 -3.16 2.32
CA LYS A 83 4.57 -3.64 2.13
C LYS A 83 5.01 -3.54 0.67
N LEU A 84 4.16 -4.01 -0.24
CA LEU A 84 4.46 -3.97 -1.67
C LEU A 84 4.57 -2.54 -2.21
N ALA A 85 3.79 -1.60 -1.67
CA ALA A 85 3.89 -0.18 -2.00
C ALA A 85 5.24 0.42 -1.54
N PHE A 86 5.69 0.08 -0.33
CA PHE A 86 7.02 0.46 0.16
C PHE A 86 8.12 -0.07 -0.78
N LEU A 87 8.10 -1.36 -1.10
CA LEU A 87 9.08 -1.97 -2.00
C LEU A 87 9.05 -1.34 -3.41
N ALA A 88 7.87 -1.01 -3.93
CA ALA A 88 7.76 -0.32 -5.22
C ALA A 88 8.42 1.07 -5.19
N ALA A 89 8.29 1.82 -4.10
CA ALA A 89 8.97 3.10 -3.94
C ALA A 89 10.48 2.95 -3.75
N ALA A 90 10.92 2.02 -2.88
CA ALA A 90 12.32 1.77 -2.61
C ALA A 90 13.09 1.31 -3.86
N ARG A 91 12.45 0.49 -4.69
CA ARG A 91 13.00 -0.05 -5.94
C ARG A 91 12.77 0.87 -7.15
N GLY A 92 12.19 2.06 -6.97
CA GLY A 92 12.02 3.08 -8.02
C GLY A 92 11.01 2.73 -9.12
N LEU A 93 10.06 1.84 -8.85
CA LEU A 93 9.09 1.32 -9.84
C LEU A 93 7.91 2.26 -10.08
N VAL A 94 7.69 3.22 -9.18
CA VAL A 94 6.59 4.17 -9.21
C VAL A 94 7.11 5.57 -8.86
N ASP A 95 6.33 6.60 -9.16
CA ASP A 95 6.69 7.99 -8.84
C ASP A 95 6.28 8.38 -7.42
N ALA A 96 5.29 7.73 -6.83
CA ALA A 96 4.88 7.91 -5.44
C ALA A 96 4.20 6.65 -4.89
N ALA A 97 4.27 6.43 -3.56
CA ALA A 97 3.64 5.29 -2.94
C ALA A 97 2.92 5.64 -1.63
N VAL A 98 1.79 4.98 -1.38
CA VAL A 98 1.04 5.08 -0.13
C VAL A 98 0.81 3.69 0.44
N GLY A 99 1.27 3.45 1.66
CA GLY A 99 1.09 2.20 2.39
C GLY A 99 0.21 2.38 3.62
N TYR A 100 -0.85 1.59 3.74
CA TYR A 100 -1.70 1.53 4.92
C TYR A 100 -1.36 0.28 5.74
N TYR A 101 -1.12 0.47 7.04
CA TYR A 101 -0.81 -0.60 7.99
C TYR A 101 0.05 -1.72 7.37
N ALA A 102 1.15 -1.29 6.76
CA ALA A 102 2.05 -2.15 6.01
C ALA A 102 2.74 -3.16 6.92
N VAL A 103 2.52 -4.45 6.64
CA VAL A 103 3.05 -5.53 7.48
C VAL A 103 4.50 -5.87 7.13
N GLN A 104 5.27 -6.34 8.14
CA GLN A 104 6.62 -6.91 7.95
C GLN A 104 7.63 -5.93 7.30
N LEU A 105 7.47 -4.62 7.47
CA LEU A 105 8.44 -3.65 6.93
C LEU A 105 9.80 -3.75 7.62
N ASP A 106 9.83 -4.19 8.86
CA ASP A 106 11.06 -4.46 9.63
C ASP A 106 12.02 -5.44 8.93
N GLN A 107 11.50 -6.31 8.07
CA GLN A 107 12.29 -7.27 7.30
C GLN A 107 12.92 -6.67 6.03
N PHE A 108 12.61 -5.43 5.68
CA PHE A 108 13.03 -4.76 4.45
C PHE A 108 13.61 -3.36 4.69
N LEU A 109 14.05 -3.06 5.93
CA LEU A 109 14.58 -1.73 6.26
C LEU A 109 15.92 -1.44 5.60
N ASP A 110 16.66 -2.45 5.18
CA ASP A 110 17.85 -2.31 4.34
C ASP A 110 17.53 -1.67 2.97
N GLU A 111 16.35 -1.93 2.42
CA GLU A 111 15.91 -1.28 1.18
C GLU A 111 15.57 0.22 1.37
N ALA A 112 15.37 0.67 2.60
CA ALA A 112 15.15 2.08 2.90
C ALA A 112 16.33 2.98 2.42
N ALA A 113 17.56 2.47 2.43
CA ALA A 113 18.73 3.20 1.93
C ALA A 113 18.61 3.57 0.43
N ASN A 114 17.82 2.84 -0.34
CA ASN A 114 17.59 3.07 -1.77
C ASN A 114 16.35 3.93 -2.04
N LEU A 115 15.61 4.32 -1.00
CA LEU A 115 14.34 5.04 -1.15
C LEU A 115 14.57 6.47 -1.66
N ALA A 116 14.35 6.67 -2.95
CA ALA A 116 14.42 7.98 -3.61
C ALA A 116 13.05 8.55 -3.98
N ARG A 117 11.99 7.75 -3.87
CA ARG A 117 10.63 8.14 -4.27
C ARG A 117 9.80 8.59 -3.08
N PRO A 118 8.88 9.54 -3.26
CA PRO A 118 7.92 9.95 -2.24
C PRO A 118 7.13 8.74 -1.70
N LEU A 119 7.06 8.65 -0.37
CA LEU A 119 6.37 7.58 0.33
C LEU A 119 5.49 8.16 1.45
N MET A 120 4.24 7.72 1.54
CA MET A 120 3.38 7.99 2.69
C MET A 120 3.00 6.68 3.36
N LEU A 121 3.13 6.61 4.70
CA LEU A 121 2.73 5.47 5.50
C LEU A 121 1.68 5.86 6.54
N HIS A 122 0.65 5.04 6.68
CA HIS A 122 -0.41 5.16 7.68
C HIS A 122 -0.36 3.96 8.62
N PHE A 123 -0.15 4.20 9.92
CA PHE A 123 -0.11 3.15 10.95
C PHE A 123 -1.26 3.31 11.94
N ALA A 124 -1.81 2.20 12.37
CA ALA A 124 -2.83 2.13 13.41
C ALA A 124 -2.17 1.85 14.78
N GLN A 125 -2.65 2.51 15.83
CA GLN A 125 -2.03 2.43 17.14
C GLN A 125 -2.19 1.05 17.81
N LEU A 126 -3.36 0.42 17.61
CA LEU A 126 -3.73 -0.84 18.27
C LEU A 126 -3.51 -2.07 17.38
N ASP A 127 -2.74 -1.92 16.30
CA ASP A 127 -2.52 -2.96 15.29
C ASP A 127 -1.60 -4.08 15.81
N GLU A 128 -2.18 -5.25 16.06
CA GLU A 128 -1.41 -6.44 16.46
C GLU A 128 -0.60 -7.06 15.32
N HIS A 129 -0.94 -6.76 14.05
CA HIS A 129 -0.17 -7.22 12.88
C HIS A 129 1.05 -6.33 12.57
N VAL A 130 1.03 -5.09 13.07
CA VAL A 130 2.14 -4.13 12.96
C VAL A 130 2.40 -3.52 14.35
N PRO A 131 3.05 -4.25 15.26
CA PRO A 131 3.31 -3.79 16.62
C PRO A 131 4.03 -2.44 16.66
N GLN A 132 3.83 -1.66 17.71
CA GLN A 132 4.41 -0.32 17.85
C GLN A 132 5.95 -0.35 17.80
N GLU A 133 6.57 -1.42 18.25
CA GLU A 133 8.03 -1.63 18.14
C GLU A 133 8.46 -1.64 16.67
N THR A 134 7.71 -2.32 15.79
CA THR A 134 7.94 -2.30 14.33
C THR A 134 7.77 -0.89 13.76
N VAL A 135 6.74 -0.17 14.18
CA VAL A 135 6.49 1.22 13.73
C VAL A 135 7.66 2.13 14.11
N VAL A 136 8.20 1.98 15.32
CA VAL A 136 9.38 2.73 15.79
C VAL A 136 10.60 2.43 14.93
N LEU A 137 10.89 1.17 14.62
CA LEU A 137 12.01 0.78 13.74
C LEU A 137 11.86 1.38 12.34
N VAL A 138 10.67 1.32 11.75
CA VAL A 138 10.37 1.92 10.45
C VAL A 138 10.61 3.44 10.47
N LYS A 139 10.10 4.13 11.50
CA LYS A 139 10.31 5.59 11.65
C LYS A 139 11.78 5.94 11.79
N GLN A 140 12.55 5.16 12.55
CA GLN A 140 14.00 5.38 12.71
C GLN A 140 14.73 5.18 11.39
N ALA A 141 14.47 4.11 10.66
CA ALA A 141 15.09 3.82 9.37
C ALA A 141 14.79 4.90 8.31
N LEU A 142 13.58 5.48 8.36
CA LEU A 142 13.13 6.48 7.41
C LEU A 142 13.34 7.94 7.86
N ALA A 143 13.90 8.17 9.04
CA ALA A 143 14.01 9.53 9.64
C ALA A 143 14.80 10.52 8.79
N ALA A 144 15.79 10.07 8.01
CA ALA A 144 16.61 10.91 7.15
C ALA A 144 15.97 11.23 5.78
N HIS A 145 14.86 10.58 5.44
CA HIS A 145 14.19 10.69 4.15
C HIS A 145 13.13 11.79 4.16
N THR A 146 13.48 12.99 3.71
CA THR A 146 12.56 14.16 3.71
C THR A 146 11.35 14.02 2.80
N GLN A 147 11.39 13.07 1.85
CA GLN A 147 10.28 12.72 0.97
C GLN A 147 9.29 11.71 1.57
N VAL A 148 9.49 11.31 2.84
CA VAL A 148 8.63 10.35 3.54
C VAL A 148 7.72 11.06 4.52
N ALA A 149 6.42 10.74 4.46
CA ALA A 149 5.42 11.16 5.43
C ALA A 149 4.87 9.95 6.18
N ILE A 150 4.88 9.97 7.52
CA ILE A 150 4.33 8.90 8.34
C ILE A 150 3.25 9.46 9.26
N HIS A 151 2.11 8.81 9.29
CA HIS A 151 0.95 9.20 10.09
C HIS A 151 0.49 8.06 10.97
N ASP A 152 0.36 8.33 12.26
CA ASP A 152 -0.26 7.42 13.23
C ASP A 152 -1.71 7.82 13.47
N TYR A 153 -2.52 6.82 13.79
CA TYR A 153 -3.95 6.99 14.07
C TYR A 153 -4.28 6.35 15.42
N ASP A 154 -4.53 7.20 16.41
CA ASP A 154 -4.82 6.78 17.77
C ASP A 154 -6.16 6.04 17.85
N GLY A 155 -6.21 5.01 18.70
CA GLY A 155 -7.43 4.22 18.92
C GLY A 155 -7.89 3.40 17.72
N THR A 156 -7.07 3.25 16.68
CA THR A 156 -7.40 2.47 15.49
C THR A 156 -6.64 1.15 15.45
N ASP A 157 -7.18 0.17 14.75
CA ASP A 157 -6.64 -1.17 14.57
C ASP A 157 -6.40 -1.49 13.10
N HIS A 158 -5.81 -2.66 12.81
CA HIS A 158 -5.49 -3.13 11.46
C HIS A 158 -6.71 -3.14 10.55
N GLY A 159 -6.65 -2.40 9.45
CA GLY A 159 -7.79 -2.28 8.54
C GLY A 159 -8.79 -1.17 8.92
N PHE A 160 -8.39 -0.17 9.71
CA PHE A 160 -9.25 0.92 10.17
C PHE A 160 -10.00 1.69 9.06
N ASN A 161 -9.53 1.63 7.82
CA ASN A 161 -10.18 2.25 6.67
C ASN A 161 -11.05 1.29 5.84
N ARG A 162 -11.31 0.08 6.34
CA ARG A 162 -12.05 -0.97 5.65
C ARG A 162 -13.56 -0.80 5.86
N PHE A 163 -14.19 0.03 5.04
CA PHE A 163 -15.62 0.32 5.13
C PHE A 163 -16.48 -0.96 5.15
N GLY A 164 -17.43 -1.01 6.08
CA GLY A 164 -18.38 -2.12 6.23
C GLY A 164 -17.84 -3.35 6.97
N TYR A 165 -16.62 -3.31 7.49
CA TYR A 165 -16.01 -4.41 8.25
C TYR A 165 -15.35 -3.88 9.53
N PRO A 166 -15.45 -4.59 10.66
CA PRO A 166 -14.60 -4.27 11.82
C PRO A 166 -13.12 -4.42 11.44
N PRO A 167 -12.25 -3.57 11.92
CA PRO A 167 -12.40 -2.44 12.84
C PRO A 167 -12.48 -1.06 12.15
N TYR A 168 -13.44 -0.86 11.25
CA TYR A 168 -13.59 0.42 10.55
C TYR A 168 -13.73 1.60 11.50
N HIS A 169 -12.89 2.63 11.31
CA HIS A 169 -12.90 3.86 12.08
C HIS A 169 -13.15 5.07 11.14
N PRO A 170 -14.38 5.60 11.06
CA PRO A 170 -14.79 6.55 10.03
C PRO A 170 -13.91 7.82 9.96
N GLN A 171 -13.61 8.43 11.11
CA GLN A 171 -12.83 9.67 11.16
C GLN A 171 -11.38 9.45 10.69
N ALA A 172 -10.72 8.40 11.20
CA ALA A 172 -9.35 8.06 10.80
C ALA A 172 -9.28 7.68 9.31
N ALA A 173 -10.26 6.92 8.83
CA ALA A 173 -10.36 6.53 7.42
C ALA A 173 -10.49 7.76 6.50
N ALA A 174 -11.34 8.72 6.87
CA ALA A 174 -11.54 9.95 6.10
C ALA A 174 -10.25 10.80 6.06
N VAL A 175 -9.61 11.01 7.21
CA VAL A 175 -8.35 11.78 7.29
C VAL A 175 -7.22 11.11 6.53
N ALA A 176 -7.10 9.78 6.63
CA ALA A 176 -6.08 9.03 5.90
C ALA A 176 -6.28 9.10 4.38
N LEU A 177 -7.54 9.01 3.92
CA LEU A 177 -7.87 9.15 2.50
C LEU A 177 -7.55 10.56 1.99
N GLU A 178 -7.95 11.61 2.72
CA GLU A 178 -7.65 13.01 2.36
C GLU A 178 -6.15 13.25 2.21
N ARG A 179 -5.34 12.79 3.17
CA ARG A 179 -3.88 12.87 3.13
C ARG A 179 -3.31 12.12 1.92
N SER A 180 -3.78 10.91 1.65
CA SER A 180 -3.35 10.11 0.51
C SER A 180 -3.68 10.78 -0.82
N LEU A 181 -4.89 11.35 -0.98
CA LEU A 181 -5.30 12.05 -2.19
C LEU A 181 -4.47 13.32 -2.41
N ALA A 182 -4.25 14.12 -1.37
CA ALA A 182 -3.40 15.31 -1.44
C ALA A 182 -1.96 14.97 -1.83
N PHE A 183 -1.40 13.93 -1.20
CA PHE A 183 -0.06 13.43 -1.49
C PHE A 183 0.07 12.96 -2.95
N LEU A 184 -0.85 12.12 -3.40
CA LEU A 184 -0.82 11.60 -4.78
C LEU A 184 -0.99 12.72 -5.81
N ARG A 185 -1.89 13.69 -5.57
CA ARG A 185 -2.03 14.86 -6.46
C ARG A 185 -0.75 15.68 -6.54
N THR A 186 -0.04 15.84 -5.44
CA THR A 186 1.24 16.58 -5.42
C THR A 186 2.32 15.90 -6.27
N HIS A 187 2.34 14.57 -6.30
CA HIS A 187 3.44 13.82 -6.89
C HIS A 187 3.13 13.21 -8.28
N LEU A 188 1.84 13.17 -8.68
CA LEU A 188 1.40 12.56 -9.95
C LEU A 188 0.82 13.57 -10.96
N SER A 189 0.76 14.85 -10.61
CA SER A 189 0.35 15.91 -11.54
C SER A 189 1.51 16.37 -12.46
#